data_3133ede766f472a61f34938a515e25b3
#
_entry.id   3133ede766f472a61f34938a515e25b3
#
_cell.length_a   1.000
_cell.length_b   1.000
_cell.length_c   1.000
_cell.angle_alpha   90.00
_cell.angle_beta   90.00
_cell.angle_gamma   90.00
#
_symmetry.space_group_name_H-M   'P 1'
#
loop_
_entity.id
_entity.type
_entity.pdbx_description
1 polymer ?
#
loop_
_entity_poly.entity_id
_entity_poly.type
_entity_poly.pdbx_seq_one_letter_code
_entity_poly.pdbx_strand_id
1 'polypeptide(L)'
;REPTAEERDRLAAFRETAGLDVDRIAVEVSGAGGDDGGAGADDGETEIDSIEVGVRGPPRRRVLFLSEGVLDGLDEDVVIGLLAAEAGRVETYYGEFRAVAVAAVLAILAAIVTVAVPFQAGFASLVAVGVAAFWVGRRVQYAADDRAADAVGAARVADAFERVAALRGVEPETGDWSTWFEVQPPLGDRIAALRERAERDS
;
A
#
# COMPACT_ATOMS: atom_id res chain seq x y z
N ARG A 1 17.34 9.82 -2.35
CA ARG A 1 17.92 11.03 -1.76
C ARG A 1 17.14 11.52 -0.54
N GLU A 2 17.73 12.36 0.27
CA GLU A 2 16.99 13.10 1.30
C GLU A 2 16.21 14.26 0.65
N PRO A 3 15.02 14.60 1.17
CA PRO A 3 14.26 15.76 0.69
C PRO A 3 15.02 17.07 0.96
N THR A 4 14.86 18.04 0.05
CA THR A 4 15.34 19.42 0.24
C THR A 4 14.64 20.07 1.45
N ALA A 5 15.08 21.24 1.90
CA ALA A 5 14.45 21.95 3.00
C ALA A 5 12.99 22.33 2.67
N GLU A 6 12.74 22.82 1.45
CA GLU A 6 11.41 23.22 0.98
C GLU A 6 10.47 22.01 0.85
N GLU A 7 10.93 20.91 0.26
CA GLU A 7 10.16 19.65 0.18
C GLU A 7 9.83 19.11 1.57
N ARG A 8 10.76 19.23 2.51
CA ARG A 8 10.57 18.79 3.89
C ARG A 8 9.50 19.61 4.62
N ASP A 9 9.50 20.92 4.44
CA ASP A 9 8.51 21.82 5.06
C ASP A 9 7.11 21.57 4.48
N ARG A 10 6.98 21.40 3.14
CA ARG A 10 5.72 21.02 2.50
C ARG A 10 5.23 19.66 3.00
N LEU A 11 6.09 18.65 3.02
CA LEU A 11 5.73 17.31 3.48
C LEU A 11 5.39 17.28 4.97
N ALA A 12 5.96 18.15 5.79
CA ALA A 12 5.60 18.25 7.20
C ALA A 12 4.14 18.68 7.37
N ALA A 13 3.69 19.71 6.63
CA ALA A 13 2.30 20.15 6.64
C ALA A 13 1.32 19.10 6.13
N PHE A 14 1.67 18.41 5.02
CA PHE A 14 0.84 17.33 4.44
C PHE A 14 0.72 16.15 5.40
N ARG A 15 1.81 15.74 6.03
CA ARG A 15 1.84 14.65 7.02
C ARG A 15 1.00 14.97 8.25
N GLU A 16 1.08 16.20 8.76
CA GLU A 16 0.27 16.66 9.88
C GLU A 16 -1.23 16.56 9.53
N THR A 17 -1.61 17.06 8.35
CA THR A 17 -3.00 16.97 7.86
C THR A 17 -3.46 15.53 7.66
N ALA A 18 -2.59 14.67 7.14
CA ALA A 18 -2.86 13.25 6.90
C ALA A 18 -2.79 12.36 8.15
N GLY A 19 -2.35 12.89 9.28
CA GLY A 19 -2.15 12.12 10.51
C GLY A 19 -1.00 11.11 10.44
N LEU A 20 -0.03 11.30 9.52
CA LEU A 20 1.07 10.36 9.31
C LEU A 20 2.27 10.68 10.20
N ASP A 21 2.53 9.84 11.20
CA ASP A 21 3.72 9.91 12.04
C ASP A 21 4.81 8.93 11.54
N VAL A 22 5.91 9.49 11.03
CA VAL A 22 7.10 8.75 10.57
C VAL A 22 8.37 9.46 10.99
N ASP A 23 9.42 8.67 11.28
CA ASP A 23 10.70 9.18 11.79
C ASP A 23 11.55 9.86 10.71
N ARG A 24 11.44 9.39 9.47
CA ARG A 24 12.26 9.84 8.33
C ARG A 24 11.47 9.86 7.04
N ILE A 25 11.98 10.64 6.09
CA ILE A 25 11.47 10.72 4.71
C ILE A 25 12.63 10.46 3.78
N ALA A 26 12.41 9.63 2.77
CA ALA A 26 13.33 9.37 1.67
C ALA A 26 12.61 9.61 0.34
N VAL A 27 13.24 10.36 -0.56
CA VAL A 27 12.73 10.59 -1.92
C VAL A 27 13.46 9.67 -2.88
N GLU A 28 12.73 8.81 -3.55
CA GLU A 28 13.25 7.92 -4.60
C GLU A 28 13.29 8.69 -5.92
N VAL A 29 14.47 8.72 -6.55
CA VAL A 29 14.70 9.39 -7.84
C VAL A 29 14.46 8.37 -8.94
N SER A 30 13.61 8.68 -9.88
CA SER A 30 13.38 7.88 -11.10
C SER A 30 14.69 7.75 -11.87
N GLY A 31 15.21 6.52 -12.01
CA GLY A 31 16.48 6.24 -12.69
C GLY A 31 17.56 5.60 -11.82
N ALA A 32 17.40 5.53 -10.50
CA ALA A 32 18.27 4.75 -9.62
C ALA A 32 17.76 3.30 -9.50
N GLY A 33 17.49 2.65 -10.62
CA GLY A 33 17.19 1.21 -10.68
C GLY A 33 18.39 0.45 -10.14
N GLY A 34 18.19 -0.31 -9.07
CA GLY A 34 19.18 -1.24 -8.55
C GLY A 34 19.61 -2.20 -9.65
N ASP A 35 20.93 -2.31 -9.79
CA ASP A 35 21.66 -3.20 -10.67
C ASP A 35 21.46 -4.66 -10.21
N ASP A 36 20.27 -5.22 -10.45
CA ASP A 36 20.03 -6.66 -10.39
C ASP A 36 19.72 -7.15 -11.79
N GLY A 37 20.79 -7.69 -12.43
CA GLY A 37 20.89 -8.13 -13.80
C GLY A 37 19.70 -8.93 -14.35
N GLY A 38 18.94 -8.28 -15.20
CA GLY A 38 17.96 -8.88 -16.07
C GLY A 38 17.96 -8.11 -17.39
N ALA A 39 18.73 -8.60 -18.38
CA ALA A 39 18.69 -8.08 -19.74
C ALA A 39 17.30 -8.34 -20.34
N GLY A 40 16.58 -7.29 -20.69
CA GLY A 40 15.33 -7.40 -21.42
C GLY A 40 14.68 -6.08 -21.74
N ALA A 41 14.85 -5.64 -23.02
CA ALA A 41 14.01 -4.72 -23.78
C ALA A 41 13.84 -3.28 -23.29
N ASP A 42 14.53 -2.43 -23.99
CA ASP A 42 14.32 -1.01 -24.25
C ASP A 42 12.92 -0.80 -24.88
N ASP A 43 11.93 -0.54 -24.07
CA ASP A 43 10.68 0.06 -24.49
C ASP A 43 10.47 1.27 -23.59
N GLY A 44 10.47 2.48 -24.20
CA GLY A 44 10.40 3.79 -23.58
C GLY A 44 9.25 3.91 -22.56
N GLU A 45 9.47 3.41 -21.35
CA GLU A 45 8.60 3.60 -20.19
C GLU A 45 8.73 5.05 -19.72
N THR A 46 7.68 5.76 -19.96
CA THR A 46 7.47 7.15 -19.59
C THR A 46 7.64 7.36 -18.10
N GLU A 47 8.24 8.45 -17.69
CA GLU A 47 8.49 8.99 -16.33
C GLU A 47 7.27 8.91 -15.34
N ILE A 48 6.11 8.50 -15.84
CA ILE A 48 4.82 8.44 -15.12
C ILE A 48 4.68 7.14 -14.30
N ASP A 49 5.50 6.11 -14.57
CA ASP A 49 5.40 4.80 -13.91
C ASP A 49 5.94 4.78 -12.46
N SER A 50 6.47 5.89 -11.99
CA SER A 50 7.14 6.00 -10.69
C SER A 50 6.36 6.74 -9.59
N ILE A 51 5.02 6.80 -9.66
CA ILE A 51 4.24 7.36 -8.55
C ILE A 51 4.14 6.29 -7.45
N GLU A 52 5.09 6.30 -6.54
CA GLU A 52 5.10 5.41 -5.39
C GLU A 52 5.09 6.22 -4.08
N VAL A 53 4.19 5.84 -3.18
CA VAL A 53 4.13 6.31 -1.79
C VAL A 53 4.08 5.07 -0.92
N GLY A 54 4.96 4.95 0.04
CA GLY A 54 4.96 3.79 0.94
C GLY A 54 5.71 4.05 2.23
N VAL A 55 5.22 3.48 3.33
CA VAL A 55 5.90 3.50 4.62
C VAL A 55 6.52 2.14 4.88
N ARG A 56 7.82 2.11 5.13
CA ARG A 56 8.58 0.88 5.41
C ARG A 56 9.34 1.00 6.73
N GLY A 57 9.59 -0.13 7.37
CA GLY A 57 10.36 -0.22 8.61
C GLY A 57 9.52 -0.61 9.83
N PRO A 58 10.18 -1.08 10.91
CA PRO A 58 9.50 -1.46 12.14
C PRO A 58 8.94 -0.25 12.87
N PRO A 59 7.98 -0.44 13.81
CA PRO A 59 7.48 0.62 14.66
C PRO A 59 8.62 1.42 15.32
N ARG A 60 8.50 2.76 15.35
CA ARG A 60 9.51 3.70 15.84
C ARG A 60 10.79 3.83 14.98
N ARG A 61 10.82 3.24 13.79
CA ARG A 61 11.87 3.43 12.78
C ARG A 61 11.27 3.41 11.38
N ARG A 62 10.11 4.02 11.22
CA ARG A 62 9.40 4.07 9.95
C ARG A 62 9.98 5.15 9.06
N VAL A 63 10.15 4.79 7.79
CA VAL A 63 10.61 5.69 6.74
C VAL A 63 9.53 5.80 5.69
N LEU A 64 9.12 7.02 5.40
CA LEU A 64 8.25 7.33 4.28
C LEU A 64 9.09 7.41 3.00
N PHE A 65 8.78 6.58 2.04
CA PHE A 65 9.35 6.61 0.68
C PHE A 65 8.36 7.29 -0.25
N LEU A 66 8.87 8.24 -1.02
CA LEU A 66 8.11 9.00 -2.01
C LEU A 66 8.92 9.05 -3.30
N SER A 67 8.30 8.78 -4.45
CA SER A 67 8.95 9.10 -5.74
C SER A 67 8.91 10.61 -6.00
N GLU A 68 9.87 11.13 -6.79
CA GLU A 68 9.88 12.55 -7.21
C GLU A 68 8.58 12.94 -7.91
N GLY A 69 8.01 12.06 -8.73
CA GLY A 69 6.74 12.29 -9.41
C GLY A 69 5.55 12.59 -8.48
N VAL A 70 5.62 12.16 -7.20
CA VAL A 70 4.60 12.51 -6.20
C VAL A 70 4.71 13.97 -5.78
N LEU A 71 5.94 14.49 -5.65
CA LEU A 71 6.18 15.85 -5.17
C LEU A 71 5.92 16.93 -6.22
N ASP A 72 6.25 16.62 -7.48
CA ASP A 72 6.24 17.57 -8.58
C ASP A 72 5.03 17.41 -9.52
N GLY A 73 4.45 16.21 -9.56
CA GLY A 73 3.41 15.84 -10.53
C GLY A 73 1.99 15.72 -9.96
N LEU A 74 1.81 15.77 -8.65
CA LEU A 74 0.51 15.61 -8.02
C LEU A 74 0.03 16.87 -7.32
N ASP A 75 -1.29 17.09 -7.37
CA ASP A 75 -1.95 18.13 -6.61
C ASP A 75 -1.85 17.84 -5.10
N GLU A 76 -1.81 18.88 -4.28
CA GLU A 76 -1.68 18.80 -2.83
C GLU A 76 -2.72 17.88 -2.18
N ASP A 77 -3.99 17.99 -2.59
CA ASP A 77 -5.08 17.15 -2.09
C ASP A 77 -4.87 15.67 -2.37
N VAL A 78 -4.29 15.34 -3.53
CA VAL A 78 -3.95 13.96 -3.90
C VAL A 78 -2.83 13.42 -3.02
N VAL A 79 -1.78 14.22 -2.81
CA VAL A 79 -0.66 13.82 -1.92
C VAL A 79 -1.16 13.60 -0.50
N ILE A 80 -1.97 14.50 0.05
CA ILE A 80 -2.56 14.36 1.39
C ILE A 80 -3.41 13.09 1.47
N GLY A 81 -4.24 12.79 0.46
CA GLY A 81 -5.05 11.57 0.40
C GLY A 81 -4.21 10.30 0.42
N LEU A 82 -3.09 10.27 -0.34
CA LEU A 82 -2.17 9.14 -0.36
C LEU A 82 -1.45 8.97 0.98
N LEU A 83 -0.99 10.06 1.58
CA LEU A 83 -0.35 10.02 2.90
C LEU A 83 -1.32 9.55 4.00
N ALA A 84 -2.60 9.95 3.93
CA ALA A 84 -3.62 9.47 4.85
C ALA A 84 -3.88 7.96 4.69
N ALA A 85 -3.90 7.46 3.45
CA ALA A 85 -4.00 6.02 3.19
C ALA A 85 -2.82 5.25 3.80
N GLU A 86 -1.59 5.77 3.71
CA GLU A 86 -0.43 5.17 4.35
C GLU A 86 -0.48 5.28 5.88
N ALA A 87 -0.98 6.40 6.43
CA ALA A 87 -1.23 6.54 7.86
C ALA A 87 -2.20 5.47 8.38
N GLY A 88 -3.31 5.25 7.67
CA GLY A 88 -4.27 4.20 7.98
C GLY A 88 -3.64 2.80 7.98
N ARG A 89 -2.79 2.48 6.99
CA ARG A 89 -2.05 1.20 6.95
C ARG A 89 -1.08 1.04 8.11
N VAL A 90 -0.40 2.12 8.48
CA VAL A 90 0.52 2.16 9.62
C VAL A 90 -0.22 1.91 10.94
N GLU A 91 -1.34 2.57 11.15
CA GLU A 91 -2.15 2.44 12.36
C GLU A 91 -2.85 1.08 12.51
N THR A 92 -3.23 0.46 11.40
CA THR A 92 -3.85 -0.87 11.40
C THR A 92 -2.83 -2.00 11.42
N TYR A 93 -1.53 -1.69 11.53
CA TYR A 93 -0.45 -2.67 11.53
C TYR A 93 -0.48 -3.61 10.32
N TYR A 94 -0.91 -3.08 9.16
CA TYR A 94 -1.05 -3.89 7.95
C TYR A 94 0.26 -4.55 7.52
N GLY A 95 1.39 -3.83 7.61
CA GLY A 95 2.71 -4.35 7.28
C GLY A 95 3.14 -5.50 8.20
N GLU A 96 2.91 -5.35 9.49
CA GLU A 96 3.21 -6.34 10.52
C GLU A 96 2.35 -7.59 10.35
N PHE A 97 1.05 -7.41 10.09
CA PHE A 97 0.16 -8.52 9.78
C PHE A 97 0.65 -9.32 8.56
N ARG A 98 1.02 -8.64 7.48
CA ARG A 98 1.54 -9.28 6.27
C ARG A 98 2.83 -10.05 6.55
N ALA A 99 3.74 -9.49 7.33
CA ALA A 99 4.99 -10.14 7.72
C ALA A 99 4.74 -11.43 8.53
N VAL A 100 3.80 -11.39 9.49
CA VAL A 100 3.41 -12.57 10.29
C VAL A 100 2.76 -13.64 9.41
N ALA A 101 1.88 -13.28 8.49
CA ALA A 101 1.24 -14.22 7.58
C ALA A 101 2.27 -14.93 6.68
N VAL A 102 3.21 -14.18 6.11
CA VAL A 102 4.31 -14.76 5.30
C VAL A 102 5.19 -15.67 6.14
N ALA A 103 5.59 -15.25 7.34
CA ALA A 103 6.39 -16.07 8.25
C ALA A 103 5.69 -17.38 8.63
N ALA A 104 4.38 -17.34 8.87
CA ALA A 104 3.58 -18.54 9.15
C ALA A 104 3.57 -19.52 7.97
N VAL A 105 3.36 -19.01 6.74
CA VAL A 105 3.41 -19.84 5.53
C VAL A 105 4.79 -20.48 5.37
N LEU A 106 5.87 -19.72 5.51
CA LEU A 106 7.23 -20.22 5.38
C LEU A 106 7.55 -21.25 6.46
N ALA A 107 7.10 -21.05 7.69
CA ALA A 107 7.29 -22.01 8.79
C ALA A 107 6.57 -23.34 8.52
N ILE A 108 5.33 -23.29 8.01
CA ILE A 108 4.57 -24.50 7.64
C ILE A 108 5.26 -25.23 6.48
N LEU A 109 5.69 -24.50 5.45
CA LEU A 109 6.44 -25.10 4.33
C LEU A 109 7.73 -25.77 4.82
N ALA A 110 8.48 -25.12 5.68
CA ALA A 110 9.68 -25.71 6.26
C ALA A 110 9.36 -26.99 7.07
N ALA A 111 8.28 -26.99 7.84
CA ALA A 111 7.85 -28.16 8.62
C ALA A 111 7.42 -29.33 7.71
N ILE A 112 6.81 -29.07 6.56
CA ILE A 112 6.48 -30.09 5.55
C ILE A 112 7.76 -30.65 4.93
N VAL A 113 8.68 -29.77 4.49
CA VAL A 113 9.92 -30.17 3.80
C VAL A 113 10.84 -30.97 4.73
N THR A 114 10.91 -30.61 6.00
CA THR A 114 11.71 -31.33 7.03
C THR A 114 11.01 -32.58 7.58
N VAL A 115 9.81 -32.91 7.05
CA VAL A 115 8.99 -34.03 7.53
C VAL A 115 8.66 -33.95 9.04
N ALA A 116 8.70 -32.72 9.60
CA ALA A 116 8.33 -32.48 11.00
C ALA A 116 6.82 -32.63 11.24
N VAL A 117 6.03 -32.48 10.19
CA VAL A 117 4.57 -32.70 10.19
C VAL A 117 4.17 -33.58 9.00
N PRO A 118 3.11 -34.43 9.10
CA PRO A 118 2.55 -35.13 7.97
C PRO A 118 2.10 -34.17 6.87
N PHE A 119 2.31 -34.51 5.60
CA PHE A 119 1.96 -33.68 4.45
C PHE A 119 0.51 -33.18 4.51
N GLN A 120 -0.45 -34.06 4.83
CA GLN A 120 -1.87 -33.73 4.88
C GLN A 120 -2.17 -32.66 5.92
N ALA A 121 -1.55 -32.75 7.12
CA ALA A 121 -1.72 -31.76 8.18
C ALA A 121 -1.08 -30.43 7.79
N GLY A 122 0.12 -30.45 7.23
CA GLY A 122 0.81 -29.26 6.73
C GLY A 122 0.03 -28.56 5.63
N PHE A 123 -0.46 -29.32 4.65
CA PHE A 123 -1.27 -28.78 3.56
C PHE A 123 -2.59 -28.16 4.08
N ALA A 124 -3.30 -28.85 4.97
CA ALA A 124 -4.51 -28.31 5.59
C ALA A 124 -4.22 -27.02 6.37
N SER A 125 -3.08 -26.95 7.06
CA SER A 125 -2.64 -25.73 7.77
C SER A 125 -2.34 -24.57 6.80
N LEU A 126 -1.70 -24.84 5.66
CA LEU A 126 -1.46 -23.82 4.62
C LEU A 126 -2.77 -23.24 4.09
N VAL A 127 -3.75 -24.11 3.79
CA VAL A 127 -5.07 -23.67 3.33
C VAL A 127 -5.75 -22.83 4.40
N ALA A 128 -5.75 -23.29 5.65
CA ALA A 128 -6.36 -22.55 6.76
C ALA A 128 -5.72 -21.18 6.98
N VAL A 129 -4.38 -21.10 6.98
CA VAL A 129 -3.63 -19.83 7.10
C VAL A 129 -3.91 -18.94 5.88
N GLY A 130 -3.95 -19.48 4.68
CA GLY A 130 -4.26 -18.73 3.46
C GLY A 130 -5.65 -18.09 3.51
N VAL A 131 -6.68 -18.86 3.88
CA VAL A 131 -8.06 -18.36 4.03
C VAL A 131 -8.14 -17.31 5.15
N ALA A 132 -7.50 -17.56 6.30
CA ALA A 132 -7.48 -16.61 7.40
C ALA A 132 -6.75 -15.31 7.01
N ALA A 133 -5.60 -15.41 6.36
CA ALA A 133 -4.83 -14.26 5.89
C ALA A 133 -5.61 -13.42 4.87
N PHE A 134 -6.32 -14.08 3.95
CA PHE A 134 -7.19 -13.42 2.98
C PHE A 134 -8.31 -12.63 3.69
N TRP A 135 -9.03 -13.25 4.59
CA TRP A 135 -10.15 -12.62 5.29
C TRP A 135 -9.71 -11.45 6.18
N VAL A 136 -8.68 -11.69 6.99
CA VAL A 136 -8.13 -10.68 7.89
C VAL A 136 -7.48 -9.55 7.09
N GLY A 137 -6.72 -9.88 6.04
CA GLY A 137 -6.06 -8.90 5.18
C GLY A 137 -7.04 -7.92 4.53
N ARG A 138 -8.15 -8.43 3.97
CA ARG A 138 -9.21 -7.56 3.43
C ARG A 138 -9.82 -6.66 4.50
N ARG A 139 -10.12 -7.22 5.69
CA ARG A 139 -10.69 -6.44 6.78
C ARG A 139 -9.74 -5.35 7.29
N VAL A 140 -8.46 -5.66 7.42
CA VAL A 140 -7.44 -4.69 7.85
C VAL A 140 -7.26 -3.59 6.79
N GLN A 141 -7.33 -3.94 5.50
CA GLN A 141 -7.22 -2.96 4.42
C GLN A 141 -8.41 -1.98 4.42
N TYR A 142 -9.65 -2.47 4.54
CA TYR A 142 -10.81 -1.59 4.66
C TYR A 142 -10.76 -0.73 5.93
N ALA A 143 -10.30 -1.29 7.05
CA ALA A 143 -10.10 -0.52 8.27
C ALA A 143 -9.03 0.57 8.12
N ALA A 144 -8.00 0.34 7.29
CA ALA A 144 -7.00 1.36 6.95
C ALA A 144 -7.61 2.49 6.11
N ASP A 145 -8.43 2.14 5.12
CA ASP A 145 -9.14 3.12 4.29
C ASP A 145 -10.15 3.94 5.11
N ASP A 146 -10.85 3.30 6.05
CA ASP A 146 -11.75 3.98 6.99
C ASP A 146 -11.00 5.00 7.86
N ARG A 147 -9.81 4.66 8.35
CA ARG A 147 -8.96 5.58 9.12
C ARG A 147 -8.47 6.76 8.30
N ALA A 148 -8.05 6.51 7.06
CA ALA A 148 -7.70 7.56 6.12
C ALA A 148 -8.88 8.50 5.88
N ALA A 149 -10.08 7.95 5.70
CA ALA A 149 -11.30 8.72 5.51
C ALA A 149 -11.68 9.53 6.76
N ASP A 150 -11.47 9.00 7.98
CA ASP A 150 -11.67 9.74 9.23
C ASP A 150 -10.72 10.95 9.35
N ALA A 151 -9.49 10.82 8.85
CA ALA A 151 -8.48 11.88 8.94
C ALA A 151 -8.70 13.02 7.94
N VAL A 152 -9.00 12.70 6.68
CA VAL A 152 -9.00 13.70 5.59
C VAL A 152 -10.28 13.75 4.76
N GLY A 153 -11.26 12.91 5.08
CA GLY A 153 -12.51 12.76 4.35
C GLY A 153 -12.45 11.67 3.27
N ALA A 154 -13.53 10.88 3.16
CA ALA A 154 -13.60 9.75 2.25
C ALA A 154 -13.49 10.14 0.77
N ALA A 155 -14.08 11.28 0.39
CA ALA A 155 -14.01 11.79 -0.98
C ALA A 155 -12.56 12.06 -1.42
N ARG A 156 -11.75 12.73 -0.57
CA ARG A 156 -10.35 13.05 -0.88
C ARG A 156 -9.50 11.78 -1.07
N VAL A 157 -9.71 10.77 -0.23
CA VAL A 157 -8.98 9.49 -0.37
C VAL A 157 -9.38 8.78 -1.67
N ALA A 158 -10.68 8.77 -2.03
CA ALA A 158 -11.15 8.20 -3.29
C ALA A 158 -10.57 8.94 -4.51
N ASP A 159 -10.59 10.29 -4.50
CA ASP A 159 -10.01 11.12 -5.56
C ASP A 159 -8.51 10.83 -5.74
N ALA A 160 -7.77 10.67 -4.64
CA ALA A 160 -6.36 10.34 -4.69
C ALA A 160 -6.10 8.99 -5.34
N PHE A 161 -6.89 7.96 -5.02
CA PHE A 161 -6.77 6.65 -5.62
C PHE A 161 -7.13 6.65 -7.11
N GLU A 162 -8.22 7.32 -7.50
CA GLU A 162 -8.62 7.46 -8.90
C GLU A 162 -7.55 8.20 -9.71
N ARG A 163 -6.98 9.27 -9.14
CA ARG A 163 -5.93 10.05 -9.81
C ARG A 163 -4.68 9.22 -10.08
N VAL A 164 -4.22 8.45 -9.10
CA VAL A 164 -3.06 7.57 -9.27
C VAL A 164 -3.35 6.45 -10.25
N ALA A 165 -4.55 5.84 -10.22
CA ALA A 165 -4.95 4.81 -11.18
C ALA A 165 -4.94 5.37 -12.61
N ALA A 166 -5.50 6.56 -12.81
CA ALA A 166 -5.52 7.23 -14.10
C ALA A 166 -4.12 7.55 -14.63
N LEU A 167 -3.21 7.99 -13.75
CA LEU A 167 -1.82 8.29 -14.13
C LEU A 167 -1.02 7.03 -14.48
N ARG A 168 -1.32 5.91 -13.83
CA ARG A 168 -0.71 4.61 -14.13
C ARG A 168 -1.34 3.92 -15.35
N GLY A 169 -2.38 4.49 -15.95
CA GLY A 169 -3.11 3.88 -17.05
C GLY A 169 -3.80 2.57 -16.66
N VAL A 170 -4.04 2.35 -15.36
CA VAL A 170 -4.71 1.17 -14.83
C VAL A 170 -6.17 1.53 -14.59
N GLU A 171 -7.09 0.83 -15.27
CA GLU A 171 -8.50 0.92 -14.90
C GLU A 171 -8.69 0.26 -13.52
N PRO A 172 -9.34 0.96 -12.56
CA PRO A 172 -9.61 0.39 -11.25
C PRO A 172 -10.51 -0.85 -11.40
N GLU A 173 -9.90 -2.03 -11.32
CA GLU A 173 -10.65 -3.28 -11.40
C GLU A 173 -11.63 -3.37 -10.23
N THR A 174 -12.90 -3.61 -10.56
CA THR A 174 -13.92 -4.08 -9.61
C THR A 174 -13.83 -5.60 -9.56
N GLY A 175 -14.04 -6.19 -8.37
CA GLY A 175 -13.81 -7.59 -8.09
C GLY A 175 -14.37 -8.53 -9.16
N ASP A 176 -13.52 -8.96 -10.07
CA ASP A 176 -13.79 -10.05 -10.98
C ASP A 176 -13.33 -11.37 -10.35
N TRP A 177 -13.81 -12.48 -10.88
CA TRP A 177 -13.48 -13.83 -10.40
C TRP A 177 -11.97 -14.11 -10.35
N SER A 178 -11.16 -13.46 -11.20
CA SER A 178 -9.69 -13.58 -11.21
C SER A 178 -9.02 -12.95 -10.00
N THR A 179 -9.59 -11.89 -9.42
CA THR A 179 -9.07 -11.14 -8.26
C THR A 179 -9.47 -11.75 -6.91
N TRP A 180 -10.29 -12.81 -6.92
CA TRP A 180 -10.77 -13.48 -5.70
C TRP A 180 -9.65 -14.07 -4.84
N PHE A 181 -8.50 -14.36 -5.44
CA PHE A 181 -7.32 -14.88 -4.74
C PHE A 181 -6.31 -13.81 -4.35
N GLU A 182 -6.54 -12.54 -4.68
CA GLU A 182 -5.67 -11.47 -4.23
C GLU A 182 -5.96 -11.12 -2.77
N VAL A 183 -4.90 -11.08 -1.96
CA VAL A 183 -4.98 -10.75 -0.53
C VAL A 183 -5.44 -9.31 -0.30
N GLN A 184 -5.23 -8.43 -1.29
CA GLN A 184 -5.69 -7.05 -1.27
C GLN A 184 -7.04 -6.93 -1.99
N PRO A 185 -8.01 -6.15 -1.43
CA PRO A 185 -9.22 -5.83 -2.18
C PRO A 185 -8.85 -5.07 -3.46
N PRO A 186 -9.54 -5.35 -4.58
CA PRO A 186 -9.37 -4.59 -5.79
C PRO A 186 -9.49 -3.09 -5.55
N LEU A 187 -8.70 -2.30 -6.26
CA LEU A 187 -8.69 -0.84 -6.06
C LEU A 187 -10.06 -0.22 -6.34
N GLY A 188 -10.77 -0.73 -7.35
CA GLY A 188 -12.13 -0.29 -7.67
C GLY A 188 -13.13 -0.51 -6.54
N ASP A 189 -13.07 -1.66 -5.86
CA ASP A 189 -13.95 -1.95 -4.71
C ASP A 189 -13.67 -0.99 -3.54
N ARG A 190 -12.40 -0.64 -3.32
CA ARG A 190 -11.99 0.32 -2.28
C ARG A 190 -12.47 1.74 -2.59
N ILE A 191 -12.32 2.17 -3.85
CA ILE A 191 -12.82 3.47 -4.32
C ILE A 191 -14.35 3.52 -4.16
N ALA A 192 -15.07 2.48 -4.58
CA ALA A 192 -16.52 2.41 -4.45
C ALA A 192 -16.98 2.51 -2.97
N ALA A 193 -16.31 1.80 -2.07
CA ALA A 193 -16.61 1.86 -0.63
C ALA A 193 -16.38 3.27 -0.04
N LEU A 194 -15.30 3.95 -0.45
CA LEU A 194 -15.00 5.32 -0.04
C LEU A 194 -16.02 6.32 -0.60
N ARG A 195 -16.45 6.17 -1.85
CA ARG A 195 -17.51 7.01 -2.46
C ARG A 195 -18.85 6.86 -1.73
N GLU A 196 -19.25 5.61 -1.47
CA GLU A 196 -20.47 5.33 -0.70
C GLU A 196 -20.41 5.93 0.72
N ARG A 197 -19.23 5.91 1.35
CA ARG A 197 -19.02 6.56 2.64
C ARG A 197 -19.14 8.08 2.52
N ALA A 198 -18.52 8.71 1.52
CA ALA A 198 -18.59 10.15 1.30
C ALA A 198 -20.03 10.65 1.10
N GLU A 199 -20.86 9.86 0.41
CA GLU A 199 -22.29 10.16 0.23
C GLU A 199 -23.08 10.08 1.55
N ARG A 200 -22.72 9.18 2.44
CA ARG A 200 -23.36 9.06 3.76
C ARG A 200 -22.99 10.19 4.72
N ASP A 201 -21.79 10.76 4.56
CA ASP A 201 -21.26 11.79 5.45
C ASP A 201 -21.62 13.23 4.97
N SER A 202 -22.26 13.36 3.78
CA SER A 202 -22.72 14.62 3.17
C SER A 202 -24.10 15.01 3.64
#